data_357181165daf48f28f77ef3608b4990f
#
_entry.id   357181165daf48f28f77ef3608b4990f
#
_cell.length_a   1.000
_cell.length_b   1.000
_cell.length_c   1.000
_cell.angle_alpha   90.00
_cell.angle_beta   90.00
_cell.angle_gamma   90.00
#
_symmetry.space_group_name_H-M   'P 1'
#
loop_
_entity.id
_entity.type
_entity.pdbx_description
1 polymer ?
#
loop_
_entity_poly.entity_id
_entity_poly.type
_entity_poly.pdbx_seq_one_letter_code
_entity_poly.pdbx_strand_id
1 'polypeptide(L)'
;MSSPSHVADTPITHRDQLVESIASGEKPSSQWRIGTEHEKFGFRLDDLRPPTFEGERGINALLNGLTRFGWEPVQENGNTIALLRDGASVTLEPG
;
A
#
# COMPACT_ATOMS: atom_id res chain seq x y z
N MET A 1 -4.52 1.88 7.72
CA MET A 1 -3.85 1.20 6.60
C MET A 1 -2.38 1.59 6.55
N SER A 2 -1.49 0.63 6.45
CA SER A 2 -0.05 0.87 6.38
C SER A 2 0.40 0.86 4.93
N SER A 3 0.87 2.00 4.42
CA SER A 3 1.54 2.03 3.13
C SER A 3 2.99 1.60 3.29
N PRO A 4 3.56 0.87 2.32
CA PRO A 4 4.99 0.61 2.32
C PRO A 4 5.74 1.94 2.32
N SER A 5 6.58 2.16 3.30
CA SER A 5 7.37 3.38 3.40
C SER A 5 8.85 3.05 3.20
N HIS A 6 9.55 3.94 2.51
CA HIS A 6 11.00 3.89 2.50
C HIS A 6 11.51 4.28 3.88
N VAL A 7 12.21 3.36 4.52
CA VAL A 7 12.92 3.63 5.76
C VAL A 7 14.32 4.11 5.38
N ALA A 8 14.67 5.33 5.77
CA ALA A 8 16.04 5.82 5.60
C ALA A 8 16.93 5.21 6.69
N ASP A 9 18.07 4.68 6.29
CA ASP A 9 19.08 4.11 7.21
C ASP A 9 19.90 5.19 7.94
N THR A 10 19.50 6.44 7.87
CA THR A 10 20.20 7.53 8.54
C THR A 10 19.86 7.53 10.03
N PRO A 11 20.84 7.37 10.92
CA PRO A 11 20.58 7.39 12.36
C PRO A 11 20.03 8.72 12.82
N ILE A 12 19.11 8.68 13.77
CA ILE A 12 18.62 9.87 14.45
C ILE A 12 19.59 10.17 15.57
N THR A 13 20.22 11.35 15.52
CA THR A 13 21.24 11.78 16.49
C THR A 13 20.82 12.96 17.35
N HIS A 14 19.69 13.60 17.02
CA HIS A 14 19.21 14.78 17.72
C HIS A 14 17.68 14.79 17.77
N ARG A 15 17.14 15.28 18.91
CA ARG A 15 15.69 15.37 19.12
C ARG A 15 14.98 16.19 18.05
N ASP A 16 15.60 17.28 17.58
CA ASP A 16 14.99 18.16 16.59
C ASP A 16 14.70 17.44 15.26
N GLN A 17 15.43 16.38 14.94
CA GLN A 17 15.15 15.54 13.75
C GLN A 17 13.77 14.87 13.84
N LEU A 18 13.35 14.47 15.05
CA LEU A 18 12.04 13.87 15.27
C LEU A 18 10.94 14.92 15.11
N VAL A 19 11.15 16.11 15.69
CA VAL A 19 10.20 17.22 15.55
C VAL A 19 10.07 17.63 14.09
N GLU A 20 11.18 17.79 13.38
CA GLU A 20 11.20 18.18 11.98
C GLU A 20 10.54 17.15 11.07
N SER A 21 10.71 15.87 11.36
CA SER A 21 10.06 14.79 10.61
C SER A 21 8.53 14.91 10.60
N ILE A 22 7.95 15.35 11.72
CA ILE A 22 6.51 15.58 11.81
C ILE A 22 6.14 16.97 11.26
N ALA A 23 6.89 18.00 11.63
CA ALA A 23 6.61 19.37 11.22
C ALA A 23 6.73 19.57 9.69
N SER A 24 7.64 18.85 9.04
CA SER A 24 7.80 18.92 7.58
C SER A 24 6.56 18.45 6.80
N GLY A 25 5.66 17.71 7.44
CA GLY A 25 4.38 17.30 6.85
C GLY A 25 3.30 18.36 6.92
N GLU A 26 3.51 19.46 7.63
CA GLU A 26 2.54 20.55 7.71
C GLU A 26 2.36 21.22 6.35
N LYS A 27 1.13 21.55 6.04
CA LYS A 27 0.76 22.24 4.79
C LYS A 27 -0.19 23.39 5.09
N PRO A 28 -0.07 24.50 4.36
CA PRO A 28 -1.06 25.57 4.46
C PRO A 28 -2.44 25.07 4.06
N SER A 29 -3.49 25.63 4.64
CA SER A 29 -4.87 25.19 4.42
C SER A 29 -5.27 25.16 2.93
N SER A 30 -4.68 26.04 2.10
CA SER A 30 -4.91 26.03 0.66
C SER A 30 -4.42 24.76 -0.05
N GLN A 31 -3.57 23.98 0.60
CA GLN A 31 -3.00 22.74 0.07
C GLN A 31 -3.59 21.48 0.73
N TRP A 32 -4.53 21.64 1.64
CA TRP A 32 -5.15 20.51 2.28
C TRP A 32 -5.94 19.67 1.28
N ARG A 33 -5.88 18.38 1.46
CA ARG A 33 -6.60 17.39 0.67
C ARG A 33 -7.27 16.39 1.61
N ILE A 34 -8.38 15.85 1.16
CA ILE A 34 -9.04 14.74 1.86
C ILE A 34 -8.42 13.45 1.32
N GLY A 35 -7.93 12.62 2.21
CA GLY A 35 -7.52 11.26 1.88
C GLY A 35 -8.75 10.37 1.69
N THR A 36 -8.65 9.40 0.79
CA THR A 36 -9.70 8.42 0.55
C THR A 36 -9.10 7.02 0.69
N GLU A 37 -9.78 6.18 1.46
CA GLU A 37 -9.47 4.77 1.57
C GLU A 37 -10.71 3.96 1.19
N HIS A 38 -10.50 2.90 0.43
CA HIS A 38 -11.53 1.95 0.05
C HIS A 38 -11.08 0.56 0.47
N GLU A 39 -11.83 -0.05 1.37
CA GLU A 39 -11.64 -1.45 1.72
C GLU A 39 -12.61 -2.31 0.93
N LYS A 40 -12.10 -3.40 0.36
CA LYS A 40 -12.87 -4.30 -0.49
C LYS A 40 -12.66 -5.74 -0.05
N PHE A 41 -13.74 -6.47 0.04
CA PHE A 41 -13.73 -7.90 0.27
C PHE A 41 -14.02 -8.61 -1.05
N GLY A 42 -13.02 -9.33 -1.55
CA GLY A 42 -13.18 -10.13 -2.75
C GLY A 42 -13.87 -11.46 -2.44
N PHE A 43 -14.65 -11.96 -3.39
CA PHE A 43 -15.22 -13.31 -3.32
C PHE A 43 -15.31 -13.94 -4.70
N ARG A 44 -15.26 -15.24 -4.74
CA ARG A 44 -15.37 -16.01 -5.98
C ARG A 44 -16.86 -16.09 -6.39
N LEU A 45 -17.11 -15.96 -7.68
CA LEU A 45 -18.49 -15.98 -8.18
C LEU A 45 -19.11 -17.37 -8.19
N ASP A 46 -18.29 -18.41 -8.22
CA ASP A 46 -18.78 -19.80 -8.30
C ASP A 46 -19.26 -20.36 -6.96
N ASP A 47 -18.62 -20.00 -5.85
CA ASP A 47 -18.93 -20.53 -4.54
C ASP A 47 -19.12 -19.46 -3.45
N LEU A 48 -18.94 -18.18 -3.80
CA LEU A 48 -19.05 -17.02 -2.92
C LEU A 48 -18.08 -17.03 -1.73
N ARG A 49 -17.00 -17.80 -1.84
CA ARG A 49 -15.95 -17.86 -0.81
C ARG A 49 -14.84 -16.85 -1.12
N PRO A 50 -14.09 -16.43 -0.09
CA PRO A 50 -12.91 -15.61 -0.30
C PRO A 50 -11.90 -16.30 -1.22
N PRO A 51 -11.22 -15.57 -2.12
CA PRO A 51 -10.14 -16.14 -2.91
C PRO A 51 -8.96 -16.48 -2.01
N THR A 52 -8.20 -17.49 -2.40
CA THR A 52 -6.90 -17.78 -1.78
C THR A 52 -5.86 -16.75 -2.24
N PHE A 53 -4.72 -16.71 -1.56
CA PHE A 53 -3.61 -15.87 -2.03
C PHE A 53 -2.98 -16.44 -3.29
N GLU A 54 -2.72 -17.75 -3.32
CA GLU A 54 -2.07 -18.46 -4.42
C GLU A 54 -3.07 -18.86 -5.52
N GLY A 55 -2.51 -19.25 -6.66
CA GLY A 55 -3.25 -19.80 -7.78
C GLY A 55 -3.69 -18.76 -8.81
N GLU A 56 -4.18 -19.25 -9.95
CA GLU A 56 -4.55 -18.41 -11.08
C GLU A 56 -5.73 -17.47 -10.79
N ARG A 57 -6.53 -17.79 -9.79
CA ARG A 57 -7.70 -17.03 -9.37
C ARG A 57 -7.54 -16.45 -7.97
N GLY A 58 -6.30 -16.34 -7.51
CA GLY A 58 -5.97 -15.84 -6.18
C GLY A 58 -5.62 -14.35 -6.16
N ILE A 59 -5.39 -13.84 -4.96
CA ILE A 59 -5.05 -12.44 -4.73
C ILE A 59 -3.70 -12.08 -5.37
N ASN A 60 -2.71 -12.98 -5.31
CA ASN A 60 -1.41 -12.73 -5.96
C ASN A 60 -1.57 -12.52 -7.47
N ALA A 61 -2.39 -13.33 -8.12
CA ALA A 61 -2.68 -13.18 -9.55
C ALA A 61 -3.40 -11.87 -9.84
N LEU A 62 -4.32 -11.45 -8.99
CA LEU A 62 -5.01 -10.16 -9.10
C LEU A 62 -4.04 -8.99 -9.01
N LEU A 63 -3.19 -8.98 -8.00
CA LEU A 63 -2.20 -7.91 -7.81
C LEU A 63 -1.23 -7.86 -9.00
N ASN A 64 -0.71 -8.98 -9.43
CA ASN A 64 0.18 -9.05 -10.60
C ASN A 64 -0.51 -8.61 -11.88
N GLY A 65 -1.78 -8.93 -12.04
CA GLY A 65 -2.59 -8.50 -13.18
C GLY A 65 -2.79 -6.99 -13.25
N LEU A 66 -2.85 -6.31 -12.12
CA LEU A 66 -3.00 -4.86 -12.05
C LEU A 66 -1.74 -4.11 -12.52
N THR A 67 -0.58 -4.75 -12.58
CA THR A 67 0.66 -4.13 -13.05
C THR A 67 0.55 -3.62 -14.50
N ARG A 68 -0.29 -4.22 -15.32
CA ARG A 68 -0.57 -3.76 -16.69
C ARG A 68 -1.20 -2.37 -16.77
N PHE A 69 -1.73 -1.87 -15.66
CA PHE A 69 -2.31 -0.53 -15.56
C PHE A 69 -1.36 0.49 -14.94
N GLY A 70 -0.08 0.18 -14.87
CA GLY A 70 0.95 1.09 -14.35
C GLY A 70 1.18 0.99 -12.84
N TRP A 71 0.63 -0.03 -12.18
CA TRP A 71 0.93 -0.29 -10.78
C TRP A 71 2.28 -0.99 -10.64
N GLU A 72 3.10 -0.51 -9.70
CA GLU A 72 4.41 -1.08 -9.40
C GLU A 72 4.30 -2.05 -8.23
N PRO A 73 4.74 -3.31 -8.41
CA PRO A 73 4.61 -4.31 -7.34
C PRO A 73 5.66 -4.09 -6.25
N VAL A 74 5.23 -4.25 -5.00
CA VAL A 74 6.11 -4.42 -3.84
C VAL A 74 6.12 -5.90 -3.51
N GLN A 75 7.31 -6.48 -3.46
CA GLN A 75 7.46 -7.93 -3.26
C GLN A 75 8.16 -8.25 -1.96
N GLU A 76 7.73 -9.33 -1.35
CA GLU A 76 8.35 -9.95 -0.19
C GLU A 76 8.46 -11.45 -0.45
N ASN A 77 9.69 -11.98 -0.37
CA ASN A 77 9.96 -13.39 -0.63
C ASN A 77 9.40 -13.89 -1.98
N GLY A 78 9.47 -13.06 -3.02
CA GLY A 78 8.96 -13.40 -4.35
C GLY A 78 7.45 -13.25 -4.54
N ASN A 79 6.73 -12.84 -3.50
CA ASN A 79 5.29 -12.63 -3.56
C ASN A 79 4.96 -11.13 -3.63
N THR A 80 4.00 -10.77 -4.47
CA THR A 80 3.49 -9.40 -4.49
C THR A 80 2.54 -9.18 -3.33
N ILE A 81 2.88 -8.25 -2.46
CA ILE A 81 2.10 -7.95 -1.25
C ILE A 81 1.42 -6.58 -1.31
N ALA A 82 1.85 -5.72 -2.20
CA ALA A 82 1.29 -4.39 -2.38
C ALA A 82 1.60 -3.87 -3.78
N LEU A 83 0.89 -2.82 -4.15
CA LEU A 83 1.11 -2.10 -5.40
C LEU A 83 1.19 -0.61 -5.09
N LEU A 84 2.04 0.11 -5.82
CA LEU A 84 2.20 1.55 -5.70
C LEU A 84 2.01 2.20 -7.07
N ARG A 85 1.36 3.36 -7.07
CA ARG A 85 1.21 4.18 -8.26
C ARG A 85 0.93 5.63 -7.90
N ASP A 86 1.81 6.54 -8.29
CA ASP A 86 1.63 8.00 -8.16
C ASP A 86 1.16 8.43 -6.75
N GLY A 87 1.74 7.86 -5.70
CA GLY A 87 1.38 8.14 -4.33
C GLY A 87 0.17 7.37 -3.80
N ALA A 88 -0.52 6.63 -4.65
CA ALA A 88 -1.58 5.70 -4.23
C ALA A 88 -1.01 4.30 -3.96
N SER A 89 -1.71 3.52 -3.16
CA SER A 89 -1.32 2.15 -2.87
C SER A 89 -2.53 1.21 -2.87
N VAL A 90 -2.25 -0.04 -3.20
CA VAL A 90 -3.15 -1.17 -2.95
C VAL A 90 -2.42 -2.10 -2.02
N THR A 91 -2.98 -2.38 -0.86
CA THR A 91 -2.36 -3.20 0.17
C THR A 91 -3.31 -4.29 0.63
N LEU A 92 -2.74 -5.33 1.23
CA LEU A 92 -3.51 -6.39 1.88
C LEU A 92 -3.70 -6.02 3.35
N GLU A 93 -4.91 -6.15 3.84
CA GLU A 93 -5.22 -5.97 5.25
C GLU A 93 -5.39 -7.34 5.92
N PRO A 94 -4.96 -7.49 7.18
CA PRO A 94 -5.24 -8.70 7.93
C PRO A 94 -6.74 -8.83 8.21
N GLY A 95 -7.29 -10.02 7.98
CA GLY A 95 -8.72 -10.21 8.20
C GLY A 95 -9.19 -11.62 8.07
#